data_1fbc2cf663f0c30e3030de83e591b8c8
#
_entry.id   1fbc2cf663f0c30e3030de83e591b8c8
#
_cell.length_a   1.000
_cell.length_b   1.000
_cell.length_c   1.000
_cell.angle_alpha   90.00
_cell.angle_beta   90.00
_cell.angle_gamma   90.00
#
_symmetry.space_group_name_H-M   'P 1'
#
loop_
_entity.id
_entity.type
_entity.pdbx_description
1 polymer ?
#
loop_
_entity_poly.entity_id
_entity_poly.type
_entity_poly.pdbx_seq_one_letter_code
_entity_poly.pdbx_strand_id
1 'polypeptide(L)'
;LYQYRELLKTNVKKEIRGKYKNSFLGVLWSFLNPLLQIAVYAIVFPLILRNTQENYVIFLCCGLIPWTFFSTAITRASFTMVENGNILKKVYFPREILPISVVTSEAVNFMISTIIILTFVIFGGLGITKYVLFYPIILVVQYLLVLAISLIVSSICVYIRDLQHFIGIFIQLLFLSLIHISEPTRHAQIS
;
A
#
# COMPACT_ATOMS: atom_id res chain seq x y z
N LEU A 1 -16.53 8.52 -16.58
CA LEU A 1 -16.21 8.46 -15.15
C LEU A 1 -17.00 9.51 -14.34
N TYR A 2 -17.14 10.74 -14.81
CA TYR A 2 -17.84 11.79 -14.05
C TYR A 2 -19.31 11.44 -13.74
N GLN A 3 -20.04 10.84 -14.69
CA GLN A 3 -21.42 10.36 -14.48
C GLN A 3 -21.53 9.26 -13.43
N TYR A 4 -20.47 8.49 -13.21
CA TYR A 4 -20.43 7.35 -12.28
C TYR A 4 -19.74 7.68 -10.95
N ARG A 5 -19.55 8.96 -10.63
CA ARG A 5 -18.87 9.39 -9.38
C ARG A 5 -19.53 8.87 -8.10
N GLU A 6 -20.86 8.81 -8.09
CA GLU A 6 -21.59 8.32 -6.92
C GLU A 6 -21.45 6.80 -6.76
N LEU A 7 -21.39 6.06 -7.88
CA LEU A 7 -21.10 4.62 -7.89
C LEU A 7 -19.66 4.38 -7.38
N LEU A 8 -18.68 5.17 -7.83
CA LEU A 8 -17.31 5.08 -7.37
C LEU A 8 -17.22 5.33 -5.85
N LYS A 9 -17.82 6.40 -5.34
CA LYS A 9 -17.87 6.69 -3.89
C LYS A 9 -18.49 5.56 -3.09
N THR A 10 -19.60 5.00 -3.58
CA THR A 10 -20.30 3.90 -2.94
C THR A 10 -19.45 2.64 -2.90
N ASN A 11 -18.74 2.33 -4.01
CA ASN A 11 -17.83 1.20 -4.06
C ASN A 11 -16.61 1.40 -3.14
N VAL A 12 -15.98 2.57 -3.13
CA VAL A 12 -14.88 2.88 -2.19
C VAL A 12 -15.35 2.69 -0.74
N LYS A 13 -16.54 3.20 -0.40
CA LYS A 13 -17.12 3.02 0.94
C LYS A 13 -17.40 1.55 1.25
N LYS A 14 -17.87 0.77 0.27
CA LYS A 14 -18.08 -0.67 0.37
C LYS A 14 -16.76 -1.39 0.64
N GLU A 15 -15.70 -1.06 -0.12
CA GLU A 15 -14.35 -1.63 0.04
C GLU A 15 -13.78 -1.37 1.44
N ILE A 16 -13.84 -0.11 1.91
CA ILE A 16 -13.36 0.25 3.25
C ILE A 16 -14.17 -0.47 4.33
N ARG A 17 -15.50 -0.49 4.23
CA ARG A 17 -16.35 -1.17 5.20
C ARG A 17 -16.20 -2.69 5.13
N GLY A 18 -16.09 -3.26 3.94
CA GLY A 18 -15.95 -4.70 3.71
C GLY A 18 -14.70 -5.26 4.35
N LYS A 19 -13.60 -4.50 4.33
CA LYS A 19 -12.32 -4.88 4.93
C LYS A 19 -12.41 -5.15 6.44
N TYR A 20 -13.33 -4.45 7.13
CA TYR A 20 -13.47 -4.51 8.59
C TYR A 20 -14.83 -5.03 9.05
N LYS A 21 -15.65 -5.55 8.11
CA LYS A 21 -16.97 -6.10 8.43
C LYS A 21 -16.81 -7.33 9.33
N ASN A 22 -17.64 -7.39 10.37
CA ASN A 22 -17.64 -8.46 11.37
C ASN A 22 -16.37 -8.54 12.26
N SER A 23 -15.52 -7.52 12.25
CA SER A 23 -14.37 -7.46 13.16
C SER A 23 -14.76 -6.71 14.45
N PHE A 24 -14.31 -7.23 15.60
CA PHE A 24 -14.53 -6.61 16.92
C PHE A 24 -13.97 -5.17 16.99
N LEU A 25 -12.80 -4.94 16.39
CA LEU A 25 -12.13 -3.65 16.37
C LEU A 25 -12.53 -2.76 15.17
N GLY A 26 -13.24 -3.31 14.18
CA GLY A 26 -13.74 -2.56 13.03
C GLY A 26 -12.65 -1.70 12.35
N VAL A 27 -12.95 -0.42 12.17
CA VAL A 27 -12.04 0.54 11.52
C VAL A 27 -10.74 0.78 12.31
N LEU A 28 -10.70 0.44 13.60
CA LEU A 28 -9.47 0.55 14.40
C LEU A 28 -8.31 -0.27 13.82
N TRP A 29 -8.61 -1.35 13.11
CA TRP A 29 -7.61 -2.14 12.40
C TRP A 29 -6.83 -1.35 11.34
N SER A 30 -7.42 -0.30 10.76
CA SER A 30 -6.69 0.58 9.83
C SER A 30 -5.51 1.29 10.48
N PHE A 31 -5.61 1.55 11.78
CA PHE A 31 -4.53 2.16 12.59
C PHE A 31 -3.64 1.10 13.22
N LEU A 32 -4.25 0.03 13.72
CA LEU A 32 -3.55 -0.99 14.49
C LEU A 32 -2.59 -1.81 13.63
N ASN A 33 -3.00 -2.17 12.40
CA ASN A 33 -2.15 -2.93 11.48
C ASN A 33 -0.82 -2.23 11.16
N PRO A 34 -0.79 -0.94 10.73
CA PRO A 34 0.48 -0.23 10.54
C PRO A 34 1.30 -0.14 11.83
N LEU A 35 0.66 0.13 12.97
CA LEU A 35 1.37 0.22 14.26
C LEU A 35 2.01 -1.11 14.67
N LEU A 36 1.28 -2.21 14.55
CA LEU A 36 1.81 -3.54 14.85
C LEU A 36 2.93 -3.92 13.88
N GLN A 37 2.79 -3.59 12.62
CA GLN A 37 3.83 -3.83 11.62
C GLN A 37 5.10 -3.05 11.95
N ILE A 38 4.98 -1.77 12.30
CA ILE A 38 6.08 -0.93 12.76
C ILE A 38 6.72 -1.54 14.03
N ALA A 39 5.91 -1.95 15.01
CA ALA A 39 6.40 -2.54 16.25
C ALA A 39 7.18 -3.84 16.00
N VAL A 40 6.66 -4.73 15.15
CA VAL A 40 7.36 -5.97 14.77
C VAL A 40 8.71 -5.65 14.12
N TYR A 41 8.73 -4.74 13.18
CA TYR A 41 9.97 -4.38 12.49
C TYR A 41 10.95 -3.66 13.42
N ALA A 42 10.47 -2.82 14.33
CA ALA A 42 11.30 -2.14 15.33
C ALA A 42 12.00 -3.12 16.29
N ILE A 43 11.39 -4.27 16.54
CA ILE A 43 11.99 -5.32 17.40
C ILE A 43 12.90 -6.23 16.58
N VAL A 44 12.44 -6.70 15.43
CA VAL A 44 13.10 -7.76 14.65
C VAL A 44 14.37 -7.25 13.97
N PHE A 45 14.33 -6.08 13.34
CA PHE A 45 15.46 -5.60 12.56
C PHE A 45 16.69 -5.23 13.39
N PRO A 46 16.61 -4.56 14.54
CA PRO A 46 17.79 -4.35 15.39
C PRO A 46 18.43 -5.66 15.87
N LEU A 47 17.62 -6.70 16.13
CA LEU A 47 18.11 -8.01 16.55
C LEU A 47 18.88 -8.73 15.43
N ILE A 48 18.41 -8.62 14.18
CA ILE A 48 19.02 -9.30 13.03
C ILE A 48 20.24 -8.54 12.51
N LEU A 49 20.12 -7.22 12.33
CA LEU A 49 21.12 -6.41 11.67
C LEU A 49 22.21 -5.90 12.61
N ARG A 50 22.06 -6.06 13.96
CA ARG A 50 22.97 -5.52 14.97
C ARG A 50 23.35 -4.05 14.73
N ASN A 51 22.46 -3.30 14.10
CA ASN A 51 22.70 -1.93 13.66
C ASN A 51 22.09 -0.96 14.69
N THR A 52 22.93 -0.17 15.31
CA THR A 52 22.58 0.84 16.31
C THR A 52 22.42 2.24 15.69
N GLN A 53 21.93 2.33 14.45
CA GLN A 53 21.66 3.65 13.85
C GLN A 53 20.49 4.30 14.58
N GLU A 54 20.71 5.50 15.08
CA GLU A 54 19.64 6.33 15.61
C GLU A 54 18.56 6.55 14.54
N ASN A 55 17.27 6.41 14.93
CA ASN A 55 16.11 6.59 14.05
C ASN A 55 15.92 5.55 12.93
N TYR A 56 16.59 4.39 12.99
CA TYR A 56 16.44 3.33 12.00
C TYR A 56 14.97 2.90 11.78
N VAL A 57 14.16 2.86 12.84
CA VAL A 57 12.73 2.52 12.77
C VAL A 57 11.95 3.47 11.88
N ILE A 58 12.23 4.78 11.97
CA ILE A 58 11.55 5.80 11.17
C ILE A 58 11.95 5.66 9.70
N PHE A 59 13.25 5.45 9.43
CA PHE A 59 13.75 5.19 8.08
C PHE A 59 13.05 3.98 7.46
N LEU A 60 12.94 2.90 8.20
CA LEU A 60 12.27 1.67 7.78
C LEU A 60 10.78 1.89 7.50
N CYS A 61 10.09 2.65 8.35
CA CYS A 61 8.68 2.99 8.16
C CYS A 61 8.44 3.81 6.89
N CYS A 62 9.33 4.76 6.59
CA CYS A 62 9.24 5.59 5.38
C CYS A 62 9.34 4.76 4.09
N GLY A 63 10.03 3.63 4.12
CA GLY A 63 10.09 2.70 2.98
C GLY A 63 8.93 1.69 2.93
N LEU A 64 8.62 1.09 4.09
CA LEU A 64 7.64 0.00 4.16
C LEU A 64 6.21 0.44 3.93
N ILE A 65 5.80 1.62 4.40
CA ILE A 65 4.41 2.06 4.27
C ILE A 65 4.04 2.36 2.82
N PRO A 66 4.84 3.09 2.03
CA PRO A 66 4.62 3.20 0.59
C PRO A 66 4.64 1.83 -0.12
N TRP A 67 5.54 0.94 0.29
CA TRP A 67 5.60 -0.41 -0.26
C TRP A 67 4.34 -1.24 0.04
N THR A 68 3.83 -1.19 1.26
CA THR A 68 2.59 -1.91 1.62
C THR A 68 1.39 -1.40 0.85
N PHE A 69 1.29 -0.09 0.61
CA PHE A 69 0.26 0.47 -0.27
C PHE A 69 0.38 -0.08 -1.69
N PHE A 70 1.59 -0.05 -2.27
CA PHE A 70 1.86 -0.57 -3.62
C PHE A 70 1.47 -2.05 -3.73
N SER A 71 1.97 -2.88 -2.83
CA SER A 71 1.76 -4.33 -2.87
C SER A 71 0.31 -4.73 -2.64
N THR A 72 -0.35 -4.15 -1.63
CA THR A 72 -1.74 -4.49 -1.30
C THR A 72 -2.71 -4.00 -2.37
N ALA A 73 -2.52 -2.80 -2.90
CA ALA A 73 -3.40 -2.25 -3.91
C ALA A 73 -3.35 -3.06 -5.22
N ILE A 74 -2.16 -3.41 -5.71
CA ILE A 74 -2.00 -4.20 -6.94
C ILE A 74 -2.55 -5.61 -6.74
N THR A 75 -2.21 -6.28 -5.63
CA THR A 75 -2.69 -7.62 -5.33
C THR A 75 -4.22 -7.64 -5.26
N ARG A 76 -4.85 -6.72 -4.52
CA ARG A 76 -6.31 -6.67 -4.44
C ARG A 76 -6.98 -6.30 -5.76
N ALA A 77 -6.40 -5.38 -6.53
CA ALA A 77 -6.93 -5.01 -7.84
C ALA A 77 -6.90 -6.19 -8.81
N SER A 78 -5.93 -7.09 -8.73
CA SER A 78 -5.84 -8.28 -9.58
C SER A 78 -7.02 -9.23 -9.42
N PHE A 79 -7.58 -9.34 -8.22
CA PHE A 79 -8.73 -10.20 -7.93
C PHE A 79 -10.08 -9.53 -8.19
N THR A 80 -10.15 -8.20 -8.14
CA THR A 80 -11.43 -7.47 -8.02
C THR A 80 -12.38 -7.68 -9.19
N MET A 81 -11.87 -7.79 -10.44
CA MET A 81 -12.73 -8.02 -11.61
C MET A 81 -13.29 -9.44 -11.65
N VAL A 82 -12.49 -10.42 -11.25
CA VAL A 82 -12.89 -11.84 -11.24
C VAL A 82 -13.91 -12.08 -10.14
N GLU A 83 -13.68 -11.56 -8.92
CA GLU A 83 -14.60 -11.67 -7.79
C GLU A 83 -15.95 -11.02 -8.05
N ASN A 84 -15.97 -9.86 -8.70
CA ASN A 84 -17.19 -9.14 -9.04
C ASN A 84 -17.78 -9.52 -10.40
N GLY A 85 -17.32 -10.63 -11.02
CA GLY A 85 -17.76 -11.08 -12.34
C GLY A 85 -19.29 -11.27 -12.45
N ASN A 86 -19.95 -11.72 -11.38
CA ASN A 86 -21.40 -11.89 -11.34
C ASN A 86 -22.15 -10.54 -11.43
N ILE A 87 -21.62 -9.49 -10.85
CA ILE A 87 -22.20 -8.13 -10.91
C ILE A 87 -21.94 -7.54 -12.30
N LEU A 88 -20.73 -7.73 -12.83
CA LEU A 88 -20.35 -7.24 -14.16
C LEU A 88 -21.20 -7.80 -15.30
N LYS A 89 -21.75 -9.02 -15.13
CA LYS A 89 -22.65 -9.66 -16.11
C LYS A 89 -24.08 -9.16 -16.02
N LYS A 90 -24.51 -8.62 -14.88
CA LYS A 90 -25.91 -8.23 -14.62
C LYS A 90 -26.17 -6.75 -14.78
N VAL A 91 -25.16 -5.90 -14.59
CA VAL A 91 -25.30 -4.44 -14.59
C VAL A 91 -24.27 -3.83 -15.55
N TYR A 92 -24.74 -2.96 -16.44
CA TYR A 92 -23.87 -2.26 -17.37
C TYR A 92 -23.26 -1.01 -16.70
N PHE A 93 -21.96 -1.05 -16.41
CA PHE A 93 -21.18 0.10 -15.94
C PHE A 93 -19.72 -0.03 -16.38
N PRO A 94 -18.94 1.07 -16.43
CA PRO A 94 -17.52 1.02 -16.77
C PRO A 94 -16.74 0.11 -15.79
N ARG A 95 -16.09 -0.92 -16.32
CA ARG A 95 -15.44 -1.97 -15.53
C ARG A 95 -14.25 -1.44 -14.73
N GLU A 96 -13.65 -0.34 -15.21
CA GLU A 96 -12.52 0.34 -14.57
C GLU A 96 -12.86 0.89 -13.17
N ILE A 97 -14.14 1.10 -12.88
CA ILE A 97 -14.60 1.59 -11.57
C ILE A 97 -14.19 0.64 -10.45
N LEU A 98 -14.15 -0.67 -10.70
CA LEU A 98 -13.80 -1.65 -9.68
C LEU A 98 -12.33 -1.53 -9.23
N PRO A 99 -11.32 -1.63 -10.10
CA PRO A 99 -9.93 -1.45 -9.67
C PRO A 99 -9.65 -0.03 -9.16
N ILE A 100 -10.27 1.01 -9.72
CA ILE A 100 -10.14 2.38 -9.21
C ILE A 100 -10.66 2.46 -7.77
N SER A 101 -11.80 1.84 -7.47
CA SER A 101 -12.36 1.86 -6.11
C SER A 101 -11.47 1.13 -5.09
N VAL A 102 -10.85 0.02 -5.48
CA VAL A 102 -9.90 -0.74 -4.64
C VAL A 102 -8.65 0.10 -4.38
N VAL A 103 -8.01 0.63 -5.43
CA VAL A 103 -6.80 1.46 -5.28
C VAL A 103 -7.08 2.69 -4.42
N THR A 104 -8.23 3.36 -4.63
CA THR A 104 -8.62 4.53 -3.85
C THR A 104 -8.87 4.16 -2.37
N SER A 105 -9.47 3.00 -2.09
CA SER A 105 -9.67 2.54 -0.71
C SER A 105 -8.34 2.23 0.00
N GLU A 106 -7.37 1.65 -0.71
CA GLU A 106 -6.02 1.43 -0.17
C GLU A 106 -5.25 2.75 0.01
N ALA A 107 -5.45 3.72 -0.88
CA ALA A 107 -4.87 5.06 -0.73
C ALA A 107 -5.38 5.77 0.54
N VAL A 108 -6.65 5.60 0.90
CA VAL A 108 -7.18 6.12 2.18
C VAL A 108 -6.45 5.48 3.37
N ASN A 109 -6.25 4.16 3.37
CA ASN A 109 -5.48 3.48 4.41
C ASN A 109 -4.01 3.96 4.45
N PHE A 110 -3.42 4.18 3.30
CA PHE A 110 -2.07 4.73 3.16
C PHE A 110 -1.96 6.14 3.76
N MET A 111 -2.94 7.02 3.52
CA MET A 111 -3.00 8.35 4.13
C MET A 111 -3.09 8.27 5.67
N ILE A 112 -3.89 7.34 6.21
CA ILE A 112 -3.99 7.10 7.64
C ILE A 112 -2.62 6.69 8.21
N SER A 113 -1.95 5.72 7.57
CA SER A 113 -0.62 5.26 7.97
C SER A 113 0.43 6.37 7.92
N THR A 114 0.35 7.23 6.90
CA THR A 114 1.21 8.41 6.76
C THR A 114 1.04 9.39 7.92
N ILE A 115 -0.20 9.66 8.32
CA ILE A 115 -0.48 10.54 9.47
C ILE A 115 0.14 9.96 10.75
N ILE A 116 0.05 8.66 10.95
CA ILE A 116 0.67 7.98 12.09
C ILE A 116 2.19 8.20 12.09
N ILE A 117 2.87 7.99 10.94
CA ILE A 117 4.32 8.22 10.86
C ILE A 117 4.67 9.68 11.15
N LEU A 118 3.96 10.63 10.55
CA LEU A 118 4.21 12.04 10.77
C LEU A 118 4.07 12.39 12.25
N THR A 119 3.10 11.80 12.94
CA THR A 119 2.92 11.95 14.38
C THR A 119 4.15 11.44 15.15
N PHE A 120 4.67 10.24 14.80
CA PHE A 120 5.88 9.71 15.42
C PHE A 120 7.13 10.55 15.15
N VAL A 121 7.28 11.10 13.95
CA VAL A 121 8.41 11.98 13.58
C VAL A 121 8.38 13.26 14.42
N ILE A 122 7.18 13.86 14.59
CA ILE A 122 7.01 15.10 15.36
C ILE A 122 7.32 14.85 16.85
N PHE A 123 6.74 13.81 17.45
CA PHE A 123 6.95 13.49 18.86
C PHE A 123 8.34 12.92 19.14
N GLY A 124 8.99 12.30 18.16
CA GLY A 124 10.35 11.76 18.27
C GLY A 124 11.45 12.83 18.24
N GLY A 125 11.10 14.12 18.16
CA GLY A 125 12.06 15.22 18.25
C GLY A 125 12.97 15.40 17.02
N LEU A 126 12.70 14.68 15.92
CA LEU A 126 13.51 14.75 14.68
C LEU A 126 13.35 16.04 13.88
N GLY A 127 12.36 16.85 14.25
CA GLY A 127 12.04 18.09 13.55
C GLY A 127 11.41 17.87 12.17
N ILE A 128 10.57 18.80 11.75
CA ILE A 128 10.00 18.79 10.39
C ILE A 128 10.98 19.51 9.47
N THR A 129 11.64 18.75 8.61
CA THR A 129 12.50 19.32 7.58
C THR A 129 11.64 19.89 6.45
N LYS A 130 12.09 21.01 5.82
CA LYS A 130 11.39 21.64 4.67
C LYS A 130 11.05 20.65 3.53
N TYR A 131 11.74 19.52 3.44
CA TYR A 131 11.49 18.48 2.44
C TYR A 131 10.15 17.74 2.64
N VAL A 132 9.53 17.77 3.82
CA VAL A 132 8.20 17.21 4.06
C VAL A 132 7.14 17.86 3.17
N LEU A 133 7.37 19.11 2.71
CA LEU A 133 6.48 19.80 1.79
C LEU A 133 6.37 19.10 0.42
N PHE A 134 7.38 18.33 -0.01
CA PHE A 134 7.34 17.54 -1.24
C PHE A 134 6.59 16.23 -1.09
N TYR A 135 6.30 15.80 0.13
CA TYR A 135 5.65 14.51 0.39
C TYR A 135 4.28 14.37 -0.29
N PRO A 136 3.36 15.35 -0.30
CA PRO A 136 2.09 15.26 -1.02
C PRO A 136 2.26 14.99 -2.52
N ILE A 137 3.30 15.55 -3.14
CA ILE A 137 3.59 15.33 -4.56
C ILE A 137 3.97 13.87 -4.78
N ILE A 138 4.81 13.31 -3.91
CA ILE A 138 5.22 11.90 -3.95
C ILE A 138 4.00 10.98 -3.79
N LEU A 139 3.07 11.31 -2.89
CA LEU A 139 1.83 10.54 -2.70
C LEU A 139 0.98 10.52 -3.97
N VAL A 140 0.83 11.65 -4.65
CA VAL A 140 0.06 11.74 -5.89
C VAL A 140 0.71 10.92 -7.01
N VAL A 141 2.03 11.05 -7.19
CA VAL A 141 2.77 10.28 -8.20
C VAL A 141 2.65 8.78 -7.93
N GLN A 142 2.82 8.36 -6.68
CA GLN A 142 2.68 6.97 -6.29
C GLN A 142 1.26 6.44 -6.52
N TYR A 143 0.23 7.23 -6.17
CA TYR A 143 -1.17 6.85 -6.43
C TYR A 143 -1.42 6.63 -7.93
N LEU A 144 -0.97 7.55 -8.79
CA LEU A 144 -1.13 7.43 -10.23
C LEU A 144 -0.39 6.22 -10.81
N LEU A 145 0.82 5.95 -10.33
CA LEU A 145 1.61 4.78 -10.73
C LEU A 145 0.90 3.47 -10.34
N VAL A 146 0.47 3.37 -9.09
CA VAL A 146 -0.26 2.19 -8.59
C VAL A 146 -1.58 2.00 -9.34
N LEU A 147 -2.30 3.08 -9.62
CA LEU A 147 -3.55 3.04 -10.37
C LEU A 147 -3.32 2.51 -11.80
N ALA A 148 -2.31 3.02 -12.49
CA ALA A 148 -1.99 2.60 -13.86
C ALA A 148 -1.65 1.09 -13.90
N ILE A 149 -0.77 0.63 -13.02
CA ILE A 149 -0.40 -0.79 -12.93
C ILE A 149 -1.62 -1.65 -12.58
N SER A 150 -2.43 -1.22 -11.62
CA SER A 150 -3.62 -1.94 -11.18
C SER A 150 -4.66 -2.10 -12.28
N LEU A 151 -4.86 -1.09 -13.12
CA LEU A 151 -5.76 -1.16 -14.28
C LEU A 151 -5.27 -2.18 -15.31
N ILE A 152 -3.98 -2.19 -15.62
CA ILE A 152 -3.38 -3.15 -16.55
C ILE A 152 -3.51 -4.56 -15.98
N VAL A 153 -3.05 -4.77 -14.75
CA VAL A 153 -3.05 -6.07 -14.09
C VAL A 153 -4.46 -6.64 -13.95
N SER A 154 -5.43 -5.85 -13.49
CA SER A 154 -6.81 -6.31 -13.33
C SER A 154 -7.44 -6.72 -14.66
N SER A 155 -7.09 -6.03 -15.75
CA SER A 155 -7.58 -6.36 -17.09
C SER A 155 -7.00 -7.68 -17.60
N ILE A 156 -5.70 -7.90 -17.41
CA ILE A 156 -5.03 -9.14 -17.84
C ILE A 156 -5.53 -10.34 -17.04
N CYS A 157 -5.75 -10.18 -15.72
CA CYS A 157 -6.23 -11.25 -14.83
C CYS A 157 -7.64 -11.77 -15.19
N VAL A 158 -8.44 -11.02 -15.93
CA VAL A 158 -9.71 -11.53 -16.48
C VAL A 158 -9.49 -12.63 -17.51
N TYR A 159 -8.41 -12.53 -18.29
CA TYR A 159 -8.08 -13.53 -19.32
C TYR A 159 -7.23 -14.68 -18.77
N ILE A 160 -6.28 -14.36 -17.88
CA ILE A 160 -5.33 -15.32 -17.33
C ILE A 160 -5.48 -15.31 -15.81
N ARG A 161 -6.30 -16.20 -15.27
CA ARG A 161 -6.61 -16.25 -13.82
C ARG A 161 -5.40 -16.60 -12.97
N ASP A 162 -4.51 -17.47 -13.47
CA ASP A 162 -3.31 -17.90 -12.74
C ASP A 162 -2.32 -16.77 -12.49
N LEU A 163 -2.40 -15.68 -13.29
CA LEU A 163 -1.57 -14.49 -13.12
C LEU A 163 -1.76 -13.86 -11.73
N GLN A 164 -2.92 -14.00 -11.10
CA GLN A 164 -3.18 -13.51 -9.75
C GLN A 164 -2.20 -14.07 -8.72
N HIS A 165 -1.87 -15.35 -8.82
CA HIS A 165 -0.90 -16.00 -7.95
C HIS A 165 0.55 -15.56 -8.25
N PHE A 166 0.89 -15.41 -9.54
CA PHE A 166 2.20 -14.92 -9.97
C PHE A 166 2.47 -13.49 -9.52
N ILE A 167 1.47 -12.62 -9.50
CA ILE A 167 1.60 -11.23 -9.06
C ILE A 167 2.07 -11.16 -7.61
N GLY A 168 1.52 -12.00 -6.72
CA GLY A 168 1.96 -12.07 -5.32
C GLY A 168 3.43 -12.41 -5.19
N ILE A 169 3.87 -13.44 -5.92
CA ILE A 169 5.27 -13.88 -5.94
C ILE A 169 6.18 -12.79 -6.55
N PHE A 170 5.75 -12.18 -7.64
CA PHE A 170 6.50 -11.11 -8.31
C PHE A 170 6.70 -9.89 -7.42
N ILE A 171 5.66 -9.45 -6.70
CA ILE A 171 5.73 -8.35 -5.73
C ILE A 171 6.71 -8.71 -4.60
N GLN A 172 6.71 -9.95 -4.14
CA GLN A 172 7.64 -10.41 -3.11
C GLN A 172 9.09 -10.41 -3.60
N LEU A 173 9.34 -10.82 -4.85
CA LEU A 173 10.67 -10.74 -5.48
C LEU A 173 11.13 -9.28 -5.64
N LEU A 174 10.24 -8.38 -6.04
CA LEU A 174 10.54 -6.94 -6.12
C LEU A 174 10.92 -6.38 -4.75
N PHE A 175 10.26 -6.81 -3.68
CA PHE A 175 10.61 -6.39 -2.33
C PHE A 175 12.02 -6.83 -1.93
N LEU A 176 12.36 -8.10 -2.19
CA LEU A 176 13.71 -8.61 -1.94
C LEU A 176 14.77 -7.89 -2.76
N SER A 177 14.47 -7.59 -4.03
CA SER A 177 15.37 -6.81 -4.91
C SER A 177 15.59 -5.40 -4.36
N LEU A 178 14.53 -4.74 -3.85
CA LEU A 178 14.62 -3.41 -3.25
C LEU A 178 15.52 -3.41 -2.01
N ILE A 179 15.43 -4.43 -1.16
CA ILE A 179 16.31 -4.59 0.01
C ILE A 179 17.77 -4.73 -0.43
N HIS A 180 18.05 -5.56 -1.43
CA HIS A 180 19.41 -5.76 -1.92
C HIS A 180 20.03 -4.51 -2.56
N ILE A 181 19.21 -3.69 -3.25
CA ILE A 181 19.67 -2.42 -3.84
C ILE A 181 19.98 -1.39 -2.75
N SER A 182 19.30 -1.42 -1.61
CA SER A 182 19.56 -0.51 -0.50
C SER A 182 20.77 -0.87 0.36
N GLU A 183 21.35 -2.07 0.19
CA GLU A 183 22.52 -2.55 0.95
C GLU A 183 23.93 -2.31 0.33
N PRO A 184 24.14 -1.90 -0.94
CA PRO A 184 25.46 -1.92 -1.57
C PRO A 184 26.49 -0.97 -0.95
N THR A 185 26.10 -0.06 -0.08
CA THR A 185 27.04 0.89 0.56
C THR A 185 27.84 0.30 1.73
N ARG A 186 27.54 -0.92 2.17
CA ARG A 186 28.19 -1.53 3.34
C ARG A 186 29.54 -2.22 3.02
N HIS A 187 29.71 -2.72 1.79
CA HIS A 187 30.97 -3.38 1.39
C HIS A 187 32.05 -2.42 0.92
N ALA A 188 31.70 -1.17 0.57
CA ALA A 188 32.67 -0.17 0.13
C ALA A 188 33.36 0.59 1.29
N GLN A 189 32.97 0.37 2.53
CA GLN A 189 33.58 1.02 3.71
C GLN A 189 34.55 0.12 4.50
N ILE A 190 34.85 -1.09 4.02
CA ILE A 190 35.76 -2.05 4.68
C ILE A 190 37.04 -2.32 3.83
N SER A 191 37.26 -1.51 2.80
CA SER A 191 38.53 -1.55 2.05
C SER A 191 39.35 -0.29 2.26
#